data_682d6fdc29f7fd793ba181d0d2867a1f
#
_entry.id   682d6fdc29f7fd793ba181d0d2867a1f
#
_cell.length_a   1.000
_cell.length_b   1.000
_cell.length_c   1.000
_cell.angle_alpha   90.00
_cell.angle_beta   90.00
_cell.angle_gamma   90.00
#
_symmetry.space_group_name_H-M   'P 1'
#
loop_
_entity.id
_entity.type
_entity.pdbx_description
1 polymer ?
#
loop_
_entity_poly.entity_id
_entity_poly.type
_entity_poly.pdbx_seq_one_letter_code
_entity_poly.pdbx_strand_id
1 'polypeptide(L)'
;MQKQENLTKNQKIILDIIEKSSQPLKAYSILYDVKKKGINAPLQVYRALNKLVKIGKIHKIESRNAFIACKNSKCQIAKATVFSICESCEDVTEIHDHKLSEHLRDFKDNKGMKYNKYNLEFFGLCKKCV
;
A
#
# COMPACT_ATOMS: atom_id res chain seq x y z
N MET A 1 11.08 19.28 -9.79
CA MET A 1 10.58 18.44 -10.90
C MET A 1 10.62 17.00 -10.51
N GLN A 2 9.44 16.40 -10.41
CA GLN A 2 9.38 14.98 -10.16
C GLN A 2 9.78 14.23 -11.40
N LYS A 3 10.81 13.40 -11.27
CA LYS A 3 11.10 12.43 -12.32
C LYS A 3 9.90 11.48 -12.39
N GLN A 4 9.12 11.57 -13.44
CA GLN A 4 8.19 10.51 -13.76
C GLN A 4 9.03 9.28 -14.01
N GLU A 5 9.02 8.37 -13.06
CA GLU A 5 9.66 7.09 -13.29
C GLU A 5 8.90 6.40 -14.42
N ASN A 6 9.64 6.01 -15.45
CA ASN A 6 9.08 5.27 -16.56
C ASN A 6 8.73 3.87 -16.10
N LEU A 7 7.44 3.62 -15.91
CA LEU A 7 6.94 2.31 -15.54
C LEU A 7 7.05 1.35 -16.71
N THR A 8 7.39 0.10 -16.43
CA THR A 8 7.33 -0.95 -17.43
C THR A 8 5.88 -1.23 -17.81
N LYS A 9 5.69 -1.94 -18.94
CA LYS A 9 4.35 -2.35 -19.37
C LYS A 9 3.60 -3.13 -18.30
N ASN A 10 4.28 -4.09 -17.66
CA ASN A 10 3.67 -4.90 -16.60
C ASN A 10 3.30 -4.04 -15.37
N GLN A 11 4.17 -3.13 -14.98
CA GLN A 11 3.90 -2.21 -13.88
C GLN A 11 2.70 -1.34 -14.16
N LYS A 12 2.56 -0.81 -15.38
CA LYS A 12 1.41 0.01 -15.76
C LYS A 12 0.10 -0.77 -15.72
N ILE A 13 0.10 -2.01 -16.20
CA ILE A 13 -1.08 -2.87 -16.19
C ILE A 13 -1.52 -3.14 -14.74
N ILE A 14 -0.59 -3.49 -13.89
CA ILE A 14 -0.86 -3.79 -12.48
C ILE A 14 -1.34 -2.55 -11.74
N LEU A 15 -0.68 -1.42 -11.93
CA LEU A 15 -1.07 -0.16 -11.31
C LEU A 15 -2.49 0.24 -11.72
N ASP A 16 -2.82 0.11 -13.00
CA ASP A 16 -4.15 0.44 -13.52
C ASP A 16 -5.24 -0.41 -12.86
N ILE A 17 -5.00 -1.70 -12.70
CA ILE A 17 -5.93 -2.61 -12.02
C ILE A 17 -6.18 -2.15 -10.57
N ILE A 18 -5.12 -1.81 -9.86
CA ILE A 18 -5.22 -1.39 -8.46
C ILE A 18 -5.90 -0.03 -8.35
N GLU A 19 -5.58 0.93 -9.23
CA GLU A 19 -6.17 2.26 -9.22
C GLU A 19 -7.68 2.24 -9.51
N LYS A 20 -8.14 1.33 -10.34
CA LYS A 20 -9.57 1.20 -10.67
C LYS A 20 -10.37 0.56 -9.56
N SER A 21 -9.73 -0.08 -8.60
CA SER A 21 -10.41 -0.70 -7.48
C SER A 21 -10.60 0.30 -6.36
N SER A 22 -11.81 0.38 -5.81
CA SER A 22 -12.12 1.20 -4.64
C SER A 22 -11.71 0.50 -3.34
N GLN A 23 -11.43 -0.79 -3.40
CA GLN A 23 -11.05 -1.63 -2.27
C GLN A 23 -9.65 -2.18 -2.47
N PRO A 24 -8.94 -2.52 -1.38
CA PRO A 24 -7.67 -3.21 -1.52
C PRO A 24 -7.84 -4.53 -2.28
N LEU A 25 -6.88 -4.81 -3.15
CA LEU A 25 -6.87 -6.06 -3.92
C LEU A 25 -5.84 -7.01 -3.34
N LYS A 26 -6.26 -8.22 -3.04
CA LYS A 26 -5.36 -9.27 -2.59
C LYS A 26 -4.45 -9.72 -3.73
N ALA A 27 -3.24 -10.15 -3.38
CA ALA A 27 -2.25 -10.54 -4.38
C ALA A 27 -2.79 -11.58 -5.35
N TYR A 28 -3.53 -12.60 -4.85
CA TYR A 28 -4.06 -13.63 -5.74
C TYR A 28 -5.10 -13.07 -6.72
N SER A 29 -5.89 -12.07 -6.33
CA SER A 29 -6.86 -11.42 -7.22
C SER A 29 -6.13 -10.67 -8.33
N ILE A 30 -5.03 -10.00 -8.00
CA ILE A 30 -4.20 -9.31 -8.98
C ILE A 30 -3.60 -10.32 -9.95
N LEU A 31 -3.08 -11.45 -9.46
CA LEU A 31 -2.54 -12.53 -10.29
C LEU A 31 -3.57 -13.03 -11.29
N TYR A 32 -4.82 -13.23 -10.82
CA TYR A 32 -5.92 -13.68 -11.66
C TYR A 32 -6.23 -12.67 -12.77
N ASP A 33 -6.33 -11.38 -12.40
CA ASP A 33 -6.69 -10.32 -13.35
C ASP A 33 -5.60 -10.08 -14.40
N VAL A 34 -4.32 -10.10 -14.00
CA VAL A 34 -3.22 -9.86 -14.94
C VAL A 34 -3.01 -11.04 -15.89
N LYS A 35 -3.42 -12.23 -15.48
CA LYS A 35 -3.37 -13.41 -16.37
C LYS A 35 -4.21 -13.18 -17.62
N LYS A 36 -5.35 -12.52 -17.48
CA LYS A 36 -6.21 -12.13 -18.59
C LYS A 36 -5.55 -11.12 -19.51
N LYS A 37 -4.56 -10.39 -19.04
CA LYS A 37 -3.79 -9.40 -19.78
C LYS A 37 -2.48 -9.97 -20.37
N GLY A 38 -2.27 -11.27 -20.24
CA GLY A 38 -1.09 -11.94 -20.80
C GLY A 38 0.11 -12.06 -19.87
N ILE A 39 -0.04 -11.69 -18.60
CA ILE A 39 1.04 -11.84 -17.62
C ILE A 39 0.81 -13.13 -16.84
N ASN A 40 1.57 -14.19 -17.15
CA ASN A 40 1.38 -15.52 -16.60
C ASN A 40 2.38 -15.89 -15.51
N ALA A 41 3.45 -15.11 -15.33
CA ALA A 41 4.51 -15.43 -14.38
C ALA A 41 4.27 -14.71 -13.05
N PRO A 42 3.91 -15.45 -11.96
CA PRO A 42 3.68 -14.83 -10.66
C PRO A 42 4.86 -14.03 -10.15
N LEU A 43 6.09 -14.50 -10.39
CA LEU A 43 7.30 -13.79 -9.97
C LEU A 43 7.38 -12.39 -10.58
N GLN A 44 7.02 -12.26 -11.85
CA GLN A 44 7.00 -10.95 -12.52
C GLN A 44 5.99 -10.01 -11.88
N VAL A 45 4.83 -10.55 -11.47
CA VAL A 45 3.79 -9.76 -10.81
C VAL A 45 4.28 -9.26 -9.45
N TYR A 46 4.87 -10.15 -8.63
CA TYR A 46 5.40 -9.75 -7.32
C TYR A 46 6.53 -8.73 -7.43
N ARG A 47 7.40 -8.88 -8.42
CA ARG A 47 8.46 -7.89 -8.67
C ARG A 47 7.90 -6.52 -9.02
N ALA A 48 6.86 -6.49 -9.86
CA ALA A 48 6.19 -5.26 -10.23
C ALA A 48 5.49 -4.62 -9.03
N LEU A 49 4.79 -5.41 -8.22
CA LEU A 49 4.13 -4.93 -7.00
C LEU A 49 5.14 -4.34 -6.03
N ASN A 50 6.26 -5.04 -5.79
CA ASN A 50 7.30 -4.56 -4.89
C ASN A 50 7.91 -3.24 -5.37
N LYS A 51 8.12 -3.11 -6.66
CA LYS A 51 8.63 -1.86 -7.25
C LYS A 51 7.64 -0.72 -7.08
N LEU A 52 6.34 -0.97 -7.33
CA LEU A 52 5.30 0.03 -7.18
C LEU A 52 5.17 0.50 -5.73
N VAL A 53 5.31 -0.42 -4.77
CA VAL A 53 5.34 -0.06 -3.34
C VAL A 53 6.56 0.81 -3.04
N LYS A 54 7.71 0.42 -3.54
CA LYS A 54 8.97 1.13 -3.28
C LYS A 54 8.94 2.57 -3.78
N ILE A 55 8.31 2.82 -4.91
CA ILE A 55 8.21 4.18 -5.47
C ILE A 55 6.98 4.94 -4.96
N GLY A 56 6.20 4.36 -4.06
CA GLY A 56 5.07 5.03 -3.43
C GLY A 56 3.80 5.13 -4.25
N LYS A 57 3.68 4.37 -5.34
CA LYS A 57 2.47 4.37 -6.16
C LYS A 57 1.34 3.55 -5.57
N ILE A 58 1.68 2.51 -4.82
CA ILE A 58 0.72 1.68 -4.11
C ILE A 58 1.24 1.44 -2.69
N HIS A 59 0.33 1.04 -1.81
CA HIS A 59 0.66 0.63 -0.45
C HIS A 59 0.27 -0.82 -0.25
N LYS A 60 1.09 -1.53 0.51
CA LYS A 60 0.79 -2.92 0.89
C LYS A 60 0.18 -2.95 2.28
N ILE A 61 -0.91 -3.68 2.42
CA ILE A 61 -1.54 -3.96 3.70
C ILE A 61 -1.05 -5.34 4.11
N GLU A 62 -0.04 -5.37 5.00
CA GLU A 62 0.68 -6.60 5.34
C GLU A 62 -0.23 -7.68 5.91
N SER A 63 -1.14 -7.31 6.81
CA SER A 63 -2.02 -8.27 7.48
C SER A 63 -3.00 -8.96 6.52
N ARG A 64 -3.27 -8.35 5.38
CA ARG A 64 -4.24 -8.85 4.41
C ARG A 64 -3.59 -9.36 3.12
N ASN A 65 -2.27 -9.19 2.99
CA ASN A 65 -1.55 -9.45 1.74
C ASN A 65 -2.28 -8.80 0.56
N ALA A 66 -2.63 -7.53 0.72
CA ALA A 66 -3.43 -6.76 -0.22
C ALA A 66 -2.73 -5.46 -0.56
N PHE A 67 -3.15 -4.87 -1.69
CA PHE A 67 -2.54 -3.64 -2.20
C PHE A 67 -3.62 -2.62 -2.50
N ILE A 68 -3.33 -1.37 -2.20
CA ILE A 68 -4.22 -0.24 -2.46
C ILE A 68 -3.42 0.88 -3.12
N ALA A 69 -4.04 1.57 -4.07
CA ALA A 69 -3.38 2.69 -4.74
C ALA A 69 -3.22 3.87 -3.78
N CYS A 70 -2.11 4.57 -3.88
CA CYS A 70 -1.90 5.80 -3.13
C CYS A 70 -2.79 6.89 -3.71
N LYS A 71 -3.69 7.43 -2.89
CA LYS A 71 -4.60 8.51 -3.29
C LYS A 71 -4.05 9.89 -2.94
N ASN A 72 -2.93 9.94 -2.22
CA ASN A 72 -2.33 11.19 -1.80
C ASN A 72 -1.15 11.51 -2.72
N SER A 73 -1.23 12.64 -3.42
CA SER A 73 -0.16 13.12 -4.30
C SER A 73 1.17 13.32 -3.56
N LYS A 74 1.15 13.40 -2.23
CA LYS A 74 2.34 13.55 -1.39
C LYS A 74 2.95 12.20 -0.97
N CYS A 75 2.36 11.07 -1.36
CA CYS A 75 2.92 9.74 -1.09
C CYS A 75 4.13 9.46 -1.99
N GLN A 76 5.13 10.32 -1.94
CA GLN A 76 6.32 10.15 -2.78
C GLN A 76 7.33 9.20 -2.18
N ILE A 77 7.21 8.94 -0.89
CA ILE A 77 8.14 8.10 -0.17
C ILE A 77 7.34 7.18 0.74
N ALA A 78 7.44 5.89 0.49
CA ALA A 78 6.76 4.86 1.30
C ALA A 78 7.40 4.68 2.68
N LYS A 79 7.79 5.80 3.33
CA LYS A 79 8.45 5.76 4.64
C LYS A 79 7.47 5.52 5.78
N ALA A 80 6.22 5.90 5.58
CA ALA A 80 5.24 5.87 6.66
C ALA A 80 3.86 5.54 6.10
N THR A 81 3.32 4.41 6.50
CA THR A 81 1.95 4.05 6.17
C THR A 81 1.20 3.68 7.43
N VAL A 82 0.01 4.27 7.59
CA VAL A 82 -0.87 3.99 8.72
C VAL A 82 -2.25 3.70 8.17
N PHE A 83 -2.78 2.52 8.49
CA PHE A 83 -4.08 2.09 8.01
C PHE A 83 -5.03 1.77 9.14
N SER A 84 -6.30 2.08 8.93
CA SER A 84 -7.41 1.64 9.76
C SER A 84 -8.16 0.55 9.03
N ILE A 85 -8.32 -0.60 9.67
CA ILE A 85 -8.91 -1.79 9.04
C ILE A 85 -10.12 -2.23 9.87
N CYS A 86 -11.29 -2.30 9.23
CA CYS A 86 -12.48 -2.86 9.87
C CYS A 86 -12.41 -4.38 9.81
N GLU A 87 -12.49 -5.01 10.97
CA GLU A 87 -12.41 -6.48 11.07
C GLU A 87 -13.70 -7.16 10.58
N SER A 88 -14.80 -6.43 10.47
CA SER A 88 -16.07 -6.98 10.03
C SER A 88 -16.27 -6.87 8.51
N CYS A 89 -16.19 -5.66 7.97
CA CYS A 89 -16.44 -5.44 6.53
C CYS A 89 -15.16 -5.36 5.69
N GLU A 90 -14.00 -5.42 6.34
CA GLU A 90 -12.67 -5.35 5.70
C GLU A 90 -12.37 -4.02 5.01
N ASP A 91 -13.16 -2.97 5.28
CA ASP A 91 -12.90 -1.64 4.76
C ASP A 91 -11.56 -1.11 5.30
N VAL A 92 -10.78 -0.51 4.41
CA VAL A 92 -9.45 0.00 4.75
C VAL A 92 -9.38 1.47 4.41
N THR A 93 -8.92 2.26 5.38
CA THR A 93 -8.72 3.69 5.20
C THR A 93 -7.30 4.07 5.62
N GLU A 94 -6.61 4.83 4.79
CA GLU A 94 -5.31 5.38 5.16
C GLU A 94 -5.53 6.54 6.13
N ILE A 95 -4.79 6.52 7.25
CA ILE A 95 -4.88 7.55 8.28
C ILE A 95 -3.83 8.62 8.03
N HIS A 96 -4.29 9.87 7.94
CA HIS A 96 -3.44 11.06 7.82
C HIS A 96 -3.67 11.93 9.06
N ASP A 97 -3.00 11.60 10.16
CA ASP A 97 -3.10 12.35 11.41
C ASP A 97 -1.78 13.01 11.70
N HIS A 98 -1.78 14.34 11.80
CA HIS A 98 -0.58 15.13 11.97
C HIS A 98 0.13 14.84 13.30
N LYS A 99 -0.63 14.72 14.38
CA LYS A 99 -0.06 14.43 15.71
C LYS A 99 0.57 13.05 15.75
N LEU A 100 -0.10 12.07 15.17
CA LEU A 100 0.43 10.71 15.07
C LEU A 100 1.72 10.70 14.22
N SER A 101 1.70 11.40 13.10
CA SER A 101 2.88 11.48 12.22
C SER A 101 4.07 12.11 12.94
N GLU A 102 3.84 13.15 13.75
CA GLU A 102 4.90 13.78 14.54
C GLU A 102 5.48 12.82 15.57
N HIS A 103 4.63 12.10 16.30
CA HIS A 103 5.07 11.13 17.28
C HIS A 103 5.91 10.02 16.65
N LEU A 104 5.48 9.54 15.49
CA LEU A 104 6.17 8.45 14.80
C LEU A 104 7.50 8.90 14.23
N ARG A 105 7.59 10.14 13.74
CA ARG A 105 8.84 10.68 13.22
C ARG A 105 9.92 10.75 14.29
N ASP A 106 9.51 11.10 15.52
CA ASP A 106 10.43 11.29 16.64
C ASP A 106 10.54 10.05 17.55
N PHE A 107 9.91 8.97 17.14
CA PHE A 107 9.89 7.74 17.94
C PHE A 107 11.28 7.14 18.09
N LYS A 108 11.65 6.85 19.33
CA LYS A 108 12.91 6.21 19.68
C LYS A 108 12.63 5.10 20.67
N ASP A 109 13.34 3.99 20.51
CA ASP A 109 13.28 2.92 21.49
C ASP A 109 14.41 3.06 22.51
N ASN A 110 14.43 2.14 23.49
CA ASN A 110 15.44 2.12 24.54
C ASN A 110 16.78 1.52 24.10
N LYS A 111 16.86 1.01 22.88
CA LYS A 111 18.02 0.29 22.37
C LYS A 111 18.84 1.11 21.37
N GLY A 112 18.45 2.36 21.13
CA GLY A 112 19.17 3.24 20.21
C GLY A 112 18.97 2.91 18.73
N MET A 113 17.93 2.16 18.40
CA MET A 113 17.63 1.80 17.03
C MET A 113 17.13 3.02 16.26
N LYS A 114 17.61 3.19 15.03
CA LYS A 114 17.16 4.23 14.13
C LYS A 114 16.20 3.63 13.11
N TYR A 115 15.02 4.22 13.00
CA TYR A 115 13.97 3.72 12.11
C TYR A 115 13.96 4.47 10.80
N ASN A 116 14.01 3.75 9.69
CA ASN A 116 13.96 4.33 8.34
C ASN A 116 12.54 4.38 7.78
N LYS A 117 11.70 3.46 8.21
CA LYS A 117 10.31 3.40 7.76
C LYS A 117 9.46 2.68 8.81
N TYR A 118 8.16 2.92 8.77
CA TYR A 118 7.21 2.21 9.61
C TYR A 118 5.93 1.93 8.87
N ASN A 119 5.24 0.90 9.33
CA ASN A 119 4.00 0.39 8.76
C ASN A 119 3.08 0.08 9.92
N LEU A 120 1.99 0.82 10.06
CA LEU A 120 1.06 0.63 11.16
C LEU A 120 -0.31 0.25 10.65
N GLU A 121 -0.93 -0.71 11.30
CA GLU A 121 -2.28 -1.13 11.00
C GLU A 121 -3.08 -1.17 12.30
N PHE A 122 -4.18 -0.42 12.32
CA PHE A 122 -5.12 -0.42 13.43
C PHE A 122 -6.34 -1.25 13.07
N PHE A 123 -6.74 -2.12 13.97
CA PHE A 123 -7.87 -3.03 13.77
C PHE A 123 -9.00 -2.69 14.70
N GLY A 124 -10.21 -2.64 14.17
CA GLY A 124 -11.40 -2.34 14.95
C GLY A 124 -12.65 -2.50 14.12
N LEU A 125 -13.71 -1.80 14.49
CA LEU A 125 -14.97 -1.81 13.76
C LEU A 125 -15.25 -0.41 13.24
N CYS A 126 -15.60 -0.32 11.96
CA CYS A 126 -15.96 0.96 11.38
C CYS A 126 -17.35 1.41 11.88
N LYS A 127 -17.70 2.67 11.60
CA LYS A 127 -18.94 3.28 12.04
C LYS A 127 -20.19 2.46 11.70
N LYS A 128 -20.16 1.79 10.54
CA LYS A 128 -21.28 0.96 10.09
C LYS A 128 -21.35 -0.39 10.78
N CYS A 129 -20.25 -0.89 11.32
CA CYS A 129 -20.14 -2.23 11.89
C CYS A 129 -20.13 -2.24 13.42
N VAL A 130 -20.02 -1.08 14.03
CA VAL A 130 -20.07 -0.95 15.50
C VAL A 130 -21.44 -1.30 16.03
#